data_af3e626d1d491f55b94cd10f4cf2fb41
#
_entry.id   af3e626d1d491f55b94cd10f4cf2fb41
#
_cell.length_a   1.000
_cell.length_b   1.000
_cell.length_c   1.000
_cell.angle_alpha   90.00
_cell.angle_beta   90.00
_cell.angle_gamma   90.00
#
_symmetry.space_group_name_H-M   'P 1'
#
loop_
_entity.id
_entity.type
_entity.pdbx_description
1 polymer ?
#
loop_
_entity_poly.entity_id
_entity_poly.type
_entity_poly.pdbx_seq_one_letter_code
_entity_poly.pdbx_strand_id
1 'polypeptide(L)'
;LGACAYEFAERRKIRILLDAGYNAIRSAHNPCSKALLCACDEMGMLVMDEYIDGWYIHKTKYDYADEILDNYRKDLKDMVDKDYNHPSVIMYSTGNEVSETAQKKGIALTKSLTDRLHELDSTRPVSCGINIFFNFLSSMGFGVYSDKKADEAAENAKKKKAVGSEFYNTVAGIFGAGFMKTGATLYPCDVKTRDAYANMDV
;
A
#
# COMPACT_ATOMS: atom_id res chain seq x y z
N LEU A 1 16.10 -8.79 -3.13
CA LEU A 1 17.31 -7.96 -3.29
C LEU A 1 17.59 -7.10 -2.05
N GLY A 2 16.65 -6.99 -1.11
CA GLY A 2 16.80 -6.21 0.09
C GLY A 2 17.04 -4.73 -0.20
N ALA A 3 17.84 -4.08 0.63
CA ALA A 3 18.16 -2.66 0.52
C ALA A 3 19.16 -2.33 -0.64
N CYS A 4 19.73 -3.33 -1.29
CA CYS A 4 20.67 -3.14 -2.39
C CYS A 4 19.96 -3.34 -3.72
N ALA A 5 19.88 -2.27 -4.51
CA ALA A 5 19.34 -2.29 -5.86
C ALA A 5 20.47 -2.06 -6.88
N TYR A 6 20.91 -3.15 -7.50
CA TYR A 6 21.93 -3.10 -8.54
C TYR A 6 21.28 -3.02 -9.92
N GLU A 7 21.71 -2.12 -10.76
CA GLU A 7 21.17 -1.84 -12.08
C GLU A 7 20.98 -3.12 -12.93
N PHE A 8 22.00 -3.97 -13.02
CA PHE A 8 21.93 -5.22 -13.78
C PHE A 8 20.87 -6.20 -13.23
N ALA A 9 20.66 -6.21 -11.91
CA ALA A 9 19.67 -7.07 -11.25
C ALA A 9 18.24 -6.55 -11.49
N GLU A 10 18.04 -5.23 -11.45
CA GLU A 10 16.76 -4.60 -11.77
C GLU A 10 16.42 -4.79 -13.24
N ARG A 11 17.36 -4.58 -14.17
CA ARG A 11 17.18 -4.86 -15.60
C ARG A 11 16.80 -6.33 -15.86
N ARG A 12 17.46 -7.26 -15.17
CA ARG A 12 17.11 -8.69 -15.27
C ARG A 12 15.69 -8.98 -14.77
N LYS A 13 15.27 -8.37 -13.67
CA LYS A 13 13.93 -8.49 -13.10
C LYS A 13 12.89 -8.03 -14.11
N ILE A 14 13.05 -6.82 -14.66
CA ILE A 14 12.09 -6.26 -15.63
C ILE A 14 12.03 -7.12 -16.89
N ARG A 15 13.16 -7.59 -17.41
CA ARG A 15 13.15 -8.49 -18.58
C ARG A 15 12.34 -9.76 -18.33
N ILE A 16 12.54 -10.41 -17.18
CA ILE A 16 11.78 -11.63 -16.83
C ILE A 16 10.28 -11.35 -16.73
N LEU A 17 9.88 -10.20 -16.19
CA LEU A 17 8.47 -9.82 -16.10
C LEU A 17 7.87 -9.56 -17.48
N LEU A 18 8.57 -8.84 -18.36
CA LEU A 18 8.15 -8.61 -19.74
C LEU A 18 8.03 -9.91 -20.53
N ASP A 19 9.02 -10.80 -20.40
CA ASP A 19 9.00 -12.13 -21.06
C ASP A 19 7.83 -12.98 -20.57
N ALA A 20 7.38 -12.78 -19.33
CA ALA A 20 6.19 -13.41 -18.76
C ALA A 20 4.87 -12.71 -19.14
N GLY A 21 4.92 -11.62 -19.93
CA GLY A 21 3.75 -10.89 -20.41
C GLY A 21 3.22 -9.77 -19.50
N TYR A 22 3.94 -9.42 -18.44
CA TYR A 22 3.60 -8.25 -17.61
C TYR A 22 4.03 -6.96 -18.32
N ASN A 23 3.18 -5.93 -18.26
CA ASN A 23 3.47 -4.59 -18.79
C ASN A 23 3.46 -3.50 -17.74
N ALA A 24 3.09 -3.81 -16.50
CA ALA A 24 3.09 -2.90 -15.37
C ALA A 24 3.47 -3.60 -14.07
N ILE A 25 4.06 -2.85 -13.15
CA ILE A 25 4.38 -3.29 -11.80
C ILE A 25 3.89 -2.27 -10.77
N ARG A 26 3.64 -2.74 -9.57
CA ARG A 26 3.48 -1.92 -8.36
C ARG A 26 4.68 -2.16 -7.45
N SER A 27 5.28 -1.09 -6.94
CA SER A 27 6.39 -1.18 -6.00
C SER A 27 5.91 -1.51 -4.59
N ALA A 28 5.56 -2.74 -4.36
CA ALA A 28 5.00 -3.18 -3.08
C ALA A 28 6.12 -3.38 -2.03
N HIS A 29 6.10 -2.69 -0.90
CA HIS A 29 5.16 -1.66 -0.46
C HIS A 29 5.94 -0.44 0.03
N ASN A 30 6.77 0.12 -0.80
CA ASN A 30 7.62 1.31 -0.53
C ASN A 30 8.22 1.84 -1.84
N PRO A 31 8.73 3.07 -1.86
CA PRO A 31 9.26 3.68 -3.07
C PRO A 31 10.38 2.84 -3.70
N CYS A 32 10.28 2.64 -5.01
CA CYS A 32 11.25 1.85 -5.74
C CYS A 32 12.58 2.61 -5.96
N SER A 33 13.62 1.87 -6.31
CA SER A 33 14.93 2.45 -6.57
C SER A 33 15.00 3.17 -7.91
N LYS A 34 15.88 4.16 -8.04
CA LYS A 34 16.22 4.76 -9.35
C LYS A 34 16.65 3.73 -10.38
N ALA A 35 17.41 2.73 -9.98
CA ALA A 35 17.86 1.66 -10.87
C ALA A 35 16.68 0.89 -11.47
N LEU A 36 15.61 0.65 -10.67
CA LEU A 36 14.39 0.03 -11.17
C LEU A 36 13.66 0.94 -12.15
N LEU A 37 13.50 2.23 -11.83
CA LEU A 37 12.84 3.19 -12.70
C LEU A 37 13.57 3.36 -14.03
N CYS A 38 14.91 3.50 -14.02
CA CYS A 38 15.70 3.53 -15.25
C CYS A 38 15.49 2.27 -16.11
N ALA A 39 15.46 1.10 -15.50
CA ALA A 39 15.19 -0.14 -16.21
C ALA A 39 13.77 -0.17 -16.80
N CYS A 40 12.78 0.33 -16.07
CA CYS A 40 11.40 0.44 -16.52
C CYS A 40 11.25 1.43 -17.70
N ASP A 41 11.88 2.60 -17.61
CA ASP A 41 11.89 3.61 -18.69
C ASP A 41 12.47 3.04 -19.98
N GLU A 42 13.62 2.36 -19.88
CA GLU A 42 14.30 1.79 -21.04
C GLU A 42 13.57 0.61 -21.69
N MET A 43 12.87 -0.19 -20.90
CA MET A 43 12.23 -1.42 -21.36
C MET A 43 10.73 -1.28 -21.56
N GLY A 44 10.13 -0.14 -21.23
CA GLY A 44 8.70 0.11 -21.43
C GLY A 44 7.79 -0.54 -20.38
N MET A 45 8.28 -0.82 -19.17
CA MET A 45 7.47 -1.31 -18.06
C MET A 45 6.83 -0.14 -17.31
N LEU A 46 5.52 -0.14 -17.16
CA LEU A 46 4.81 0.89 -16.39
C LEU A 46 4.92 0.64 -14.89
N VAL A 47 4.92 1.72 -14.11
CA VAL A 47 5.11 1.67 -12.64
C VAL A 47 4.02 2.43 -11.93
N MET A 48 3.37 1.77 -10.95
CA MET A 48 2.70 2.42 -9.83
C MET A 48 3.70 2.46 -8.69
N ASP A 49 4.24 3.65 -8.37
CA ASP A 49 5.15 3.77 -7.23
C ASP A 49 4.36 3.98 -5.93
N GLU A 50 4.68 3.17 -4.92
CA GLU A 50 3.95 3.13 -3.66
C GLU A 50 4.76 3.75 -2.55
N TYR A 51 4.12 4.63 -1.76
CA TYR A 51 4.78 5.36 -0.70
C TYR A 51 5.13 4.46 0.48
N ILE A 52 4.16 3.72 1.02
CA ILE A 52 4.38 2.97 2.27
C ILE A 52 3.36 1.84 2.45
N ASP A 53 3.73 0.82 3.22
CA ASP A 53 2.86 -0.31 3.51
C ASP A 53 1.67 0.04 4.42
N GLY A 54 1.91 0.77 5.50
CA GLY A 54 0.88 1.13 6.50
C GLY A 54 1.05 2.55 6.99
N TRP A 55 0.01 3.06 7.70
CA TRP A 55 0.04 4.43 8.21
C TRP A 55 0.34 4.46 9.70
N TYR A 56 -0.53 5.06 10.53
CA TYR A 56 -0.29 5.31 11.95
C TYR A 56 -0.76 4.17 12.89
N ILE A 57 -1.22 3.05 12.34
CA ILE A 57 -1.52 1.84 13.13
C ILE A 57 -0.46 0.79 12.80
N HIS A 58 0.26 0.34 13.81
CA HIS A 58 1.31 -0.65 13.62
C HIS A 58 0.78 -1.96 13.02
N LYS A 59 1.33 -2.37 11.88
CA LYS A 59 1.20 -3.71 11.32
C LYS A 59 2.24 -4.66 11.90
N THR A 60 3.43 -4.14 12.16
CA THR A 60 4.54 -4.85 12.78
C THR A 60 5.18 -3.98 13.85
N LYS A 61 5.88 -4.60 14.79
CA LYS A 61 6.45 -3.93 15.97
C LYS A 61 7.39 -2.76 15.67
N TYR A 62 8.07 -2.79 14.55
CA TYR A 62 9.14 -1.85 14.18
C TYR A 62 8.91 -1.26 12.79
N ASP A 63 7.65 -1.03 12.43
CA ASP A 63 7.32 -0.32 11.19
C ASP A 63 7.36 1.21 11.37
N TYR A 64 6.99 1.94 10.34
CA TYR A 64 7.11 3.39 10.26
C TYR A 64 5.90 4.14 10.88
N ALA A 65 5.02 3.45 11.60
CA ALA A 65 3.74 4.02 12.04
C ALA A 65 3.87 5.23 12.97
N ASP A 66 4.90 5.26 13.83
CA ASP A 66 5.16 6.38 14.74
C ASP A 66 5.63 7.64 14.00
N GLU A 67 6.26 7.48 12.85
CA GLU A 67 6.97 8.55 12.14
C GLU A 67 6.15 9.19 11.01
N ILE A 68 5.18 8.47 10.47
CA ILE A 68 4.49 8.85 9.23
C ILE A 68 3.78 10.20 9.33
N LEU A 69 3.10 10.49 10.45
CA LEU A 69 2.30 11.72 10.58
C LEU A 69 3.17 12.97 10.58
N ASP A 70 4.40 12.88 11.06
CA ASP A 70 5.34 13.98 11.11
C ASP A 70 6.14 14.13 9.81
N ASN A 71 6.39 13.02 9.11
CA ASN A 71 7.34 12.98 7.99
C ASN A 71 6.70 12.87 6.61
N TYR A 72 5.43 12.44 6.46
CA TYR A 72 4.83 12.13 5.14
C TYR A 72 4.98 13.25 4.11
N ARG A 73 4.91 14.54 4.54
CA ARG A 73 5.02 15.67 3.59
C ARG A 73 6.40 15.76 2.95
N LYS A 74 7.44 15.44 3.71
CA LYS A 74 8.82 15.38 3.22
C LYS A 74 9.06 14.13 2.39
N ASP A 75 8.59 12.99 2.88
CA ASP A 75 8.81 11.70 2.23
C ASP A 75 8.14 11.65 0.85
N LEU A 76 6.90 12.15 0.74
CA LEU A 76 6.21 12.26 -0.55
C LEU A 76 6.95 13.21 -1.50
N LYS A 77 7.54 14.30 -0.97
CA LYS A 77 8.38 15.17 -1.80
C LYS A 77 9.61 14.44 -2.31
N ASP A 78 10.31 13.72 -1.45
CA ASP A 78 11.51 12.97 -1.82
C ASP A 78 11.18 11.87 -2.85
N MET A 79 10.02 11.21 -2.71
CA MET A 79 9.52 10.24 -3.67
C MET A 79 9.23 10.90 -5.04
N VAL A 80 8.46 11.98 -5.06
CA VAL A 80 8.13 12.69 -6.31
C VAL A 80 9.39 13.29 -6.96
N ASP A 81 10.30 13.89 -6.20
CA ASP A 81 11.56 14.42 -6.74
C ASP A 81 12.39 13.32 -7.44
N LYS A 82 12.32 12.10 -6.93
CA LYS A 82 12.93 10.93 -7.57
C LYS A 82 12.20 10.53 -8.85
N ASP A 83 10.87 10.55 -8.84
CA ASP A 83 10.01 9.93 -9.86
C ASP A 83 9.65 10.86 -11.02
N TYR A 84 9.63 12.17 -10.78
CA TYR A 84 9.05 13.17 -11.66
C TYR A 84 9.48 13.05 -13.13
N ASN A 85 10.77 12.81 -13.35
CA ASN A 85 11.34 12.68 -14.70
C ASN A 85 11.39 11.23 -15.23
N HIS A 86 10.70 10.29 -14.58
CA HIS A 86 10.60 8.91 -15.03
C HIS A 86 9.25 8.67 -15.73
N PRO A 87 9.22 8.58 -17.07
CA PRO A 87 7.97 8.39 -17.83
C PRO A 87 7.30 7.04 -17.57
N SER A 88 8.02 6.07 -17.04
CA SER A 88 7.46 4.78 -16.61
C SER A 88 6.52 4.91 -15.42
N VAL A 89 6.72 5.90 -14.53
CA VAL A 89 5.83 6.14 -13.40
C VAL A 89 4.55 6.79 -13.88
N ILE A 90 3.44 6.04 -13.82
CA ILE A 90 2.15 6.48 -14.34
C ILE A 90 1.14 6.84 -13.25
N MET A 91 1.36 6.42 -12.01
CA MET A 91 0.50 6.73 -10.87
C MET A 91 1.22 6.50 -9.54
N TYR A 92 0.68 7.08 -8.48
CA TYR A 92 1.14 6.90 -7.11
C TYR A 92 0.14 6.11 -6.27
N SER A 93 0.67 5.30 -5.34
CA SER A 93 -0.13 4.64 -4.30
C SER A 93 0.31 5.13 -2.92
N THR A 94 -0.66 5.53 -2.08
CA THR A 94 -0.37 6.11 -0.77
C THR A 94 -0.30 5.10 0.35
N GLY A 95 -0.65 3.84 0.11
CA GLY A 95 -0.60 2.79 1.13
C GLY A 95 -1.11 1.44 0.65
N ASN A 96 -0.87 0.43 1.47
CA ASN A 96 -1.29 -0.93 1.21
C ASN A 96 -2.13 -1.48 2.38
N GLU A 97 -3.29 -2.05 2.08
CA GLU A 97 -4.18 -2.69 3.06
C GLU A 97 -4.34 -1.87 4.36
N VAL A 98 -4.48 -0.54 4.21
CA VAL A 98 -4.59 0.38 5.34
C VAL A 98 -5.92 0.19 6.07
N SER A 99 -5.86 -0.15 7.35
CA SER A 99 -7.05 -0.34 8.20
C SER A 99 -7.59 0.97 8.76
N GLU A 100 -6.81 2.03 8.71
CA GLU A 100 -7.11 3.37 9.19
C GLU A 100 -8.27 4.01 8.45
N THR A 101 -8.53 3.61 7.22
CA THR A 101 -9.68 4.07 6.42
C THR A 101 -11.03 3.65 7.00
N ALA A 102 -11.06 2.75 7.98
CA ALA A 102 -12.24 2.50 8.82
C ALA A 102 -12.55 3.65 9.80
N GLN A 103 -11.67 4.64 9.95
CA GLN A 103 -11.76 5.75 10.90
C GLN A 103 -11.78 7.09 10.17
N LYS A 104 -12.48 8.09 10.75
CA LYS A 104 -12.51 9.47 10.19
C LYS A 104 -11.11 10.07 10.04
N LYS A 105 -10.19 9.82 10.99
CA LYS A 105 -8.80 10.30 10.93
C LYS A 105 -8.07 9.71 9.73
N GLY A 106 -8.23 8.41 9.46
CA GLY A 106 -7.61 7.76 8.31
C GLY A 106 -8.18 8.26 6.98
N ILE A 107 -9.51 8.45 6.89
CA ILE A 107 -10.15 9.04 5.70
C ILE A 107 -9.62 10.47 5.47
N ALA A 108 -9.44 11.27 6.52
CA ALA A 108 -8.85 12.60 6.39
C ALA A 108 -7.37 12.54 5.96
N LEU A 109 -6.63 11.54 6.43
CA LEU A 109 -5.24 11.34 6.02
C LEU A 109 -5.15 10.94 4.54
N THR A 110 -6.08 10.10 4.03
CA THR A 110 -6.17 9.81 2.58
C THR A 110 -6.18 11.09 1.76
N LYS A 111 -7.06 12.05 2.13
CA LYS A 111 -7.12 13.35 1.48
C LYS A 111 -5.81 14.12 1.58
N SER A 112 -5.20 14.18 2.76
CA SER A 112 -3.97 14.94 2.99
C SER A 112 -2.78 14.39 2.17
N LEU A 113 -2.69 13.05 2.01
CA LEU A 113 -1.67 12.41 1.20
C LEU A 113 -1.90 12.68 -0.30
N THR A 114 -3.14 12.55 -0.76
CA THR A 114 -3.52 12.83 -2.16
C THR A 114 -3.29 14.31 -2.51
N ASP A 115 -3.79 15.23 -1.70
CA ASP A 115 -3.58 16.68 -1.92
C ASP A 115 -2.08 17.00 -1.98
N ARG A 116 -1.28 16.39 -1.10
CA ARG A 116 0.17 16.62 -1.10
C ARG A 116 0.86 16.10 -2.35
N LEU A 117 0.46 14.94 -2.86
CA LEU A 117 0.98 14.44 -4.14
C LEU A 117 0.59 15.36 -5.29
N HIS A 118 -0.65 15.81 -5.37
CA HIS A 118 -1.11 16.75 -6.41
C HIS A 118 -0.43 18.14 -6.33
N GLU A 119 -0.08 18.60 -5.12
CA GLU A 119 0.76 19.82 -4.96
C GLU A 119 2.14 19.65 -5.61
N LEU A 120 2.70 18.44 -5.57
CA LEU A 120 4.03 18.13 -6.07
C LEU A 120 4.03 17.70 -7.55
N ASP A 121 3.02 16.94 -7.95
CA ASP A 121 2.83 16.44 -9.30
C ASP A 121 1.34 16.29 -9.63
N SER A 122 0.82 17.23 -10.38
CA SER A 122 -0.58 17.26 -10.83
C SER A 122 -0.84 16.40 -12.07
N THR A 123 0.15 15.66 -12.58
CA THR A 123 0.04 14.94 -13.85
C THR A 123 -0.26 13.45 -13.66
N ARG A 124 -0.02 12.91 -12.48
CA ARG A 124 -0.20 11.48 -12.17
C ARG A 124 -1.34 11.26 -11.19
N PRO A 125 -2.24 10.31 -11.47
CA PRO A 125 -3.31 9.96 -10.56
C PRO A 125 -2.79 9.28 -9.29
N VAL A 126 -3.56 9.41 -8.22
CA VAL A 126 -3.26 8.88 -6.89
C VAL A 126 -4.30 7.85 -6.48
N SER A 127 -3.84 6.74 -5.93
CA SER A 127 -4.66 5.66 -5.37
C SER A 127 -4.16 5.23 -4.00
N CYS A 128 -4.85 4.29 -3.38
CA CYS A 128 -4.43 3.61 -2.15
C CYS A 128 -4.95 2.18 -2.13
N GLY A 129 -4.14 1.26 -1.67
CA GLY A 129 -4.57 -0.11 -1.42
C GLY A 129 -5.47 -0.19 -0.18
N ILE A 130 -6.79 -0.10 -0.36
CA ILE A 130 -7.76 -0.22 0.73
C ILE A 130 -8.36 -1.63 0.72
N ASN A 131 -8.31 -2.30 1.87
CA ASN A 131 -8.94 -3.61 2.02
C ASN A 131 -10.34 -3.44 2.64
N ILE A 132 -11.38 -3.64 1.82
CA ILE A 132 -12.77 -3.50 2.24
C ILE A 132 -13.13 -4.46 3.38
N PHE A 133 -12.55 -5.64 3.41
CA PHE A 133 -12.77 -6.62 4.49
C PHE A 133 -12.15 -6.15 5.81
N PHE A 134 -11.01 -5.49 5.79
CA PHE A 134 -10.40 -4.88 6.98
C PHE A 134 -11.25 -3.71 7.49
N ASN A 135 -11.79 -2.88 6.60
CA ASN A 135 -12.74 -1.84 6.97
C ASN A 135 -14.00 -2.43 7.62
N PHE A 136 -14.49 -3.56 7.11
CA PHE A 136 -15.61 -4.28 7.71
C PHE A 136 -15.28 -4.75 9.14
N LEU A 137 -14.22 -5.49 9.34
CA LEU A 137 -13.81 -5.98 10.66
C LEU A 137 -13.61 -4.83 11.65
N SER A 138 -12.92 -3.77 11.23
CA SER A 138 -12.70 -2.59 12.06
C SER A 138 -13.99 -1.85 12.40
N SER A 139 -14.97 -1.82 11.48
CA SER A 139 -16.28 -1.22 11.73
C SER A 139 -17.12 -2.02 12.73
N MET A 140 -16.87 -3.32 12.86
CA MET A 140 -17.48 -4.19 13.86
C MET A 140 -16.73 -4.20 15.21
N GLY A 141 -15.66 -3.41 15.36
CA GLY A 141 -14.83 -3.38 16.56
C GLY A 141 -13.70 -4.42 16.59
N PHE A 142 -13.55 -5.22 15.53
CA PHE A 142 -12.44 -6.15 15.37
C PHE A 142 -11.28 -5.46 14.64
N GLY A 143 -10.43 -4.71 15.34
CA GLY A 143 -9.23 -4.12 14.74
C GLY A 143 -8.34 -5.21 14.14
N VAL A 144 -7.98 -5.07 12.85
CA VAL A 144 -7.07 -6.01 12.17
C VAL A 144 -5.65 -5.83 12.67
N TYR A 145 -5.22 -4.58 12.77
CA TYR A 145 -3.92 -4.15 13.26
C TYR A 145 -4.07 -3.32 14.53
N SER A 146 -3.09 -3.36 15.42
CA SER A 146 -2.93 -2.52 16.59
C SER A 146 -1.55 -2.77 17.21
N ASP A 147 -1.06 -1.85 18.04
CA ASP A 147 0.24 -1.97 18.73
C ASP A 147 0.35 -3.28 19.51
N LYS A 148 -0.72 -3.62 20.26
CA LYS A 148 -0.78 -4.89 20.99
C LYS A 148 -0.65 -6.11 20.07
N LYS A 149 -1.33 -6.09 18.91
CA LYS A 149 -1.25 -7.17 17.93
C LYS A 149 0.11 -7.23 17.23
N ALA A 150 0.76 -6.08 17.03
CA ALA A 150 2.11 -6.02 16.47
C ALA A 150 3.14 -6.65 17.42
N ASP A 151 3.02 -6.40 18.73
CA ASP A 151 3.84 -7.06 19.75
C ASP A 151 3.59 -8.58 19.81
N GLU A 152 2.32 -8.99 19.85
CA GLU A 152 1.94 -10.41 19.80
C GLU A 152 2.43 -11.11 18.54
N ALA A 153 2.39 -10.43 17.38
CA ALA A 153 2.89 -10.94 16.11
C ALA A 153 4.41 -11.15 16.14
N ALA A 154 5.17 -10.23 16.72
CA ALA A 154 6.62 -10.36 16.89
C ALA A 154 7.01 -11.56 17.76
N GLU A 155 6.22 -11.87 18.80
CA GLU A 155 6.40 -13.07 19.62
C GLU A 155 5.99 -14.36 18.88
N ASN A 156 4.87 -14.31 18.14
CA ASN A 156 4.34 -15.46 17.40
C ASN A 156 5.20 -15.84 16.19
N ALA A 157 5.86 -14.85 15.55
CA ALA A 157 6.81 -15.11 14.47
C ALA A 157 7.94 -16.04 14.91
N LYS A 158 8.37 -15.94 16.18
CA LYS A 158 9.33 -16.90 16.77
C LYS A 158 8.77 -18.32 16.87
N LYS A 159 7.45 -18.48 16.87
CA LYS A 159 6.72 -19.75 17.00
C LYS A 159 6.18 -20.27 15.66
N LYS A 160 6.52 -19.63 14.53
CA LYS A 160 6.04 -19.95 13.17
C LYS A 160 4.50 -20.04 13.06
N LYS A 161 3.77 -19.16 13.71
CA LYS A 161 2.31 -19.04 13.58
C LYS A 161 1.95 -17.92 12.59
N ALA A 162 0.93 -18.18 11.77
CA ALA A 162 0.38 -17.16 10.88
C ALA A 162 -0.16 -15.96 11.68
N VAL A 163 0.19 -14.74 11.25
CA VAL A 163 -0.16 -13.49 11.95
C VAL A 163 -0.60 -12.42 10.95
N GLY A 164 -1.35 -11.42 11.43
CA GLY A 164 -1.76 -10.28 10.62
C GLY A 164 -2.59 -10.69 9.40
N SER A 165 -2.29 -10.12 8.23
CA SER A 165 -3.02 -10.35 6.98
C SER A 165 -3.00 -11.82 6.54
N GLU A 166 -1.92 -12.56 6.79
CA GLU A 166 -1.82 -13.99 6.45
C GLU A 166 -2.88 -14.83 7.18
N PHE A 167 -3.12 -14.55 8.46
CA PHE A 167 -4.19 -15.19 9.21
C PHE A 167 -5.56 -14.89 8.61
N TYR A 168 -5.86 -13.62 8.32
CA TYR A 168 -7.15 -13.22 7.75
C TYR A 168 -7.35 -13.74 6.33
N ASN A 169 -6.31 -13.80 5.51
CA ASN A 169 -6.37 -14.41 4.18
C ASN A 169 -6.67 -15.91 4.26
N THR A 170 -6.11 -16.62 5.23
CA THR A 170 -6.42 -18.04 5.48
C THR A 170 -7.89 -18.20 5.87
N VAL A 171 -8.39 -17.36 6.79
CA VAL A 171 -9.80 -17.38 7.21
C VAL A 171 -10.73 -17.03 6.04
N ALA A 172 -10.42 -16.01 5.26
CA ALA A 172 -11.19 -15.64 4.07
C ALA A 172 -11.22 -16.77 3.02
N GLY A 173 -10.12 -17.49 2.86
CA GLY A 173 -10.03 -18.68 2.00
C GLY A 173 -10.99 -19.81 2.43
N ILE A 174 -11.16 -20.01 3.75
CA ILE A 174 -12.10 -20.99 4.31
C ILE A 174 -13.56 -20.62 4.02
N PHE A 175 -13.92 -19.36 4.15
CA PHE A 175 -15.28 -18.87 3.88
C PHE A 175 -15.63 -18.76 2.40
N GLY A 176 -14.61 -18.75 1.51
CA GLY A 176 -14.77 -18.76 0.07
C GLY A 176 -15.27 -17.44 -0.55
N ALA A 177 -15.23 -17.40 -1.89
CA ALA A 177 -15.55 -16.21 -2.68
C ALA A 177 -16.99 -15.68 -2.50
N GLY A 178 -17.94 -16.55 -2.14
CA GLY A 178 -19.33 -16.16 -1.91
C GLY A 178 -19.49 -15.23 -0.70
N PHE A 179 -18.81 -15.52 0.39
CA PHE A 179 -18.80 -14.67 1.58
C PHE A 179 -18.14 -13.32 1.31
N MET A 180 -17.02 -13.31 0.59
CA MET A 180 -16.32 -12.07 0.23
C MET A 180 -17.18 -11.19 -0.69
N LYS A 181 -17.98 -11.77 -1.59
CA LYS A 181 -18.86 -11.02 -2.48
C LYS A 181 -20.09 -10.45 -1.77
N THR A 182 -20.64 -11.13 -0.79
CA THR A 182 -21.90 -10.75 -0.14
C THR A 182 -21.70 -10.10 1.22
N GLY A 183 -20.75 -10.58 2.04
CA GLY A 183 -20.51 -10.09 3.39
C GLY A 183 -19.70 -8.80 3.43
N ALA A 184 -18.61 -8.71 2.65
CA ALA A 184 -17.70 -7.57 2.68
C ALA A 184 -18.26 -6.32 1.98
N THR A 185 -19.25 -6.49 1.09
CA THR A 185 -19.92 -5.38 0.39
C THR A 185 -21.14 -4.84 1.13
N LEU A 186 -21.48 -5.40 2.30
CA LEU A 186 -22.59 -4.92 3.09
C LEU A 186 -22.27 -3.59 3.79
N TYR A 187 -23.25 -2.68 3.76
CA TYR A 187 -23.33 -1.49 4.56
C TYR A 187 -23.03 -1.79 6.06
N PRO A 188 -22.11 -1.14 6.76
CA PRO A 188 -21.53 0.19 6.56
C PRO A 188 -20.07 0.23 6.06
N CYS A 189 -19.45 -0.88 5.71
CA CYS A 189 -18.05 -0.94 5.29
C CYS A 189 -17.83 -0.23 3.97
N ASP A 190 -18.77 -0.40 3.06
CA ASP A 190 -18.77 0.20 1.76
C ASP A 190 -18.77 1.74 1.83
N VAL A 191 -19.51 2.35 2.80
CA VAL A 191 -19.53 3.81 2.97
C VAL A 191 -18.14 4.36 3.31
N LYS A 192 -17.44 3.79 4.30
CA LYS A 192 -16.12 4.26 4.70
C LYS A 192 -15.08 4.04 3.60
N THR A 193 -15.17 2.94 2.89
CA THR A 193 -14.31 2.65 1.75
C THR A 193 -14.56 3.64 0.63
N ARG A 194 -15.81 3.95 0.30
CA ARG A 194 -16.18 4.98 -0.67
C ARG A 194 -15.75 6.38 -0.23
N ASP A 195 -15.94 6.73 1.06
CA ASP A 195 -15.49 8.01 1.61
C ASP A 195 -13.97 8.18 1.50
N ALA A 196 -13.21 7.10 1.66
CA ALA A 196 -11.76 7.12 1.47
C ALA A 196 -11.40 7.28 -0.03
N TYR A 197 -12.02 6.49 -0.91
CA TYR A 197 -11.78 6.59 -2.36
C TYR A 197 -12.26 7.92 -2.96
N ALA A 198 -13.27 8.58 -2.39
CA ALA A 198 -13.71 9.92 -2.81
C ALA A 198 -12.62 11.00 -2.65
N ASN A 199 -11.53 10.72 -1.96
CA ASN A 199 -10.38 11.61 -1.79
C ASN A 199 -9.21 11.25 -2.72
N MET A 200 -9.40 10.35 -3.67
CA MET A 200 -8.38 9.86 -4.62
C MET A 200 -8.93 9.92 -6.04
N ASP A 201 -8.07 9.70 -7.02
CA ASP A 201 -8.43 9.79 -8.44
C ASP A 201 -8.96 8.45 -8.98
N VAL A 202 -8.50 7.33 -8.42
CA VAL A 202 -8.82 5.97 -8.84
C VAL A 202 -8.86 5.00 -7.68
#